data_efd17a3cac994d4abd9cb6d6b752ec64
#
_entry.id   efd17a3cac994d4abd9cb6d6b752ec64
#
_cell.length_a   1.000
_cell.length_b   1.000
_cell.length_c   1.000
_cell.angle_alpha   90.00
_cell.angle_beta   90.00
_cell.angle_gamma   90.00
#
_symmetry.space_group_name_H-M   'P 1'
#
loop_
_entity.id
_entity.type
_entity.pdbx_description
1 polymer ?
#
loop_
_entity_poly.entity_id
_entity_poly.type
_entity_poly.pdbx_seq_one_letter_code
_entity_poly.pdbx_strand_id
1 'polypeptide(L)'
;MKKIKFGYIAPTSYLNLIPEEADFHLILAHLLDDKGYVDFYKEKIQRGDTVILDNSAFEFKRALSAEEIFGFIERSGIEPTYVVAPDYPFEDWNITVDSTKSFIEQVKDKPYKVMAVPQSKKGDYQGWIKGYTEMINNPDISVIGMSILGIPNAFCTLTGTDDIAYNRIFATKYLLDRDLVNKDKWYHYLGLGGGPREILIQRQLGLMDSNDSSSPIWHGHLGIKLDDSIWGLKDGKSSIEVDFSIPLNSVTAENVAYNVGYMEAMILK
;
A
#
# COMPACT_ATOMS: atom_id res chain seq x y z
N MET A 1 1.78 -19.21 11.61
CA MET A 1 1.10 -18.27 10.69
C MET A 1 2.16 -17.53 9.90
N LYS A 2 1.85 -17.05 8.68
CA LYS A 2 2.77 -16.27 7.85
C LYS A 2 3.06 -14.92 8.53
N LYS A 3 4.34 -14.52 8.60
CA LYS A 3 4.71 -13.17 9.03
C LYS A 3 4.29 -12.18 7.94
N ILE A 4 3.53 -11.15 8.29
CA ILE A 4 3.16 -10.08 7.37
C ILE A 4 4.25 -9.00 7.44
N LYS A 5 4.75 -8.56 6.29
CA LYS A 5 5.63 -7.40 6.22
C LYS A 5 4.82 -6.11 6.27
N PHE A 6 5.29 -5.11 7.00
CA PHE A 6 4.57 -3.85 7.18
C PHE A 6 5.45 -2.65 6.82
N GLY A 7 4.95 -1.80 5.90
CA GLY A 7 5.58 -0.54 5.52
C GLY A 7 4.96 0.64 6.25
N TYR A 8 5.79 1.36 7.01
CA TYR A 8 5.37 2.60 7.65
C TYR A 8 5.49 3.76 6.68
N ILE A 9 4.38 4.42 6.38
CA ILE A 9 4.38 5.67 5.59
C ILE A 9 4.49 6.84 6.57
N ALA A 10 5.55 7.64 6.41
CA ALA A 10 5.87 8.71 7.34
C ALA A 10 6.37 9.97 6.60
N PRO A 11 6.08 11.16 7.16
CA PRO A 11 6.80 12.38 6.79
C PRO A 11 8.31 12.23 7.04
N THR A 12 9.13 12.95 6.28
CA THR A 12 10.60 12.90 6.38
C THR A 12 11.10 13.10 7.82
N SER A 13 10.49 14.02 8.57
CA SER A 13 10.85 14.30 9.97
C SER A 13 10.59 13.15 10.94
N TYR A 14 9.76 12.15 10.56
CA TYR A 14 9.37 11.01 11.38
C TYR A 14 10.06 9.70 11.00
N LEU A 15 10.90 9.68 9.97
CA LEU A 15 11.54 8.46 9.46
C LEU A 15 12.36 7.73 10.53
N ASN A 16 12.97 8.46 11.46
CA ASN A 16 13.74 7.88 12.56
C ASN A 16 12.90 7.13 13.60
N LEU A 17 11.55 7.21 13.52
CA LEU A 17 10.64 6.46 14.38
C LEU A 17 10.20 5.14 13.76
N ILE A 18 10.57 4.88 12.50
CA ILE A 18 10.40 3.57 11.86
C ILE A 18 11.35 2.58 12.51
N PRO A 19 10.90 1.37 12.90
CA PRO A 19 11.77 0.37 13.50
C PRO A 19 13.01 0.09 12.66
N GLU A 20 14.16 0.02 13.29
CA GLU A 20 15.42 -0.25 12.58
C GLU A 20 15.41 -1.63 11.90
N GLU A 21 14.78 -2.60 12.53
CA GLU A 21 14.61 -3.98 12.03
C GLU A 21 13.56 -4.12 10.90
N ALA A 22 12.82 -3.07 10.58
CA ALA A 22 11.89 -3.10 9.44
C ALA A 22 12.67 -3.34 8.14
N ASP A 23 12.32 -4.41 7.43
CA ASP A 23 12.98 -4.87 6.20
C ASP A 23 12.11 -4.69 4.96
N PHE A 24 10.98 -4.01 5.10
CA PHE A 24 10.00 -3.76 4.05
C PHE A 24 9.49 -2.33 4.13
N HIS A 25 9.48 -1.63 3.00
CA HIS A 25 9.07 -0.24 2.91
C HIS A 25 8.20 0.00 1.68
N LEU A 26 7.20 0.86 1.81
CA LEU A 26 6.52 1.50 0.69
C LEU A 26 6.87 2.98 0.72
N ILE A 27 7.38 3.49 -0.39
CA ILE A 27 7.81 4.88 -0.54
C ILE A 27 6.96 5.59 -1.58
N LEU A 28 6.77 6.89 -1.40
CA LEU A 28 5.86 7.69 -2.21
C LEU A 28 6.63 8.51 -3.24
N ALA A 29 6.22 8.42 -4.51
CA ALA A 29 6.90 9.10 -5.62
C ALA A 29 6.99 10.61 -5.41
N HIS A 30 5.94 11.26 -4.89
CA HIS A 30 5.92 12.70 -4.66
C HIS A 30 6.91 13.19 -3.59
N LEU A 31 7.45 12.31 -2.76
CA LEU A 31 8.47 12.65 -1.75
C LEU A 31 9.90 12.44 -2.24
N LEU A 32 10.10 11.93 -3.46
CA LEU A 32 11.45 11.68 -4.00
C LEU A 32 12.23 12.96 -4.39
N ASP A 33 11.61 14.12 -4.33
CA ASP A 33 12.32 15.40 -4.44
C ASP A 33 12.87 15.89 -3.07
N ASP A 34 12.49 15.24 -1.95
CA ASP A 34 13.06 15.50 -0.62
C ASP A 34 14.34 14.68 -0.41
N LYS A 35 15.48 15.39 -0.31
CA LYS A 35 16.78 14.73 -0.15
C LYS A 35 16.87 13.87 1.12
N GLY A 36 16.30 14.29 2.25
CA GLY A 36 16.33 13.54 3.50
C GLY A 36 15.56 12.23 3.39
N TYR A 37 14.42 12.27 2.70
CA TYR A 37 13.61 11.09 2.40
C TYR A 37 14.37 10.09 1.50
N VAL A 38 14.97 10.60 0.43
CA VAL A 38 15.73 9.77 -0.52
C VAL A 38 16.95 9.15 0.13
N ASP A 39 17.74 9.92 0.89
CA ASP A 39 18.95 9.42 1.56
C ASP A 39 18.61 8.29 2.54
N PHE A 40 17.54 8.45 3.33
CA PHE A 40 17.07 7.42 4.28
C PHE A 40 16.74 6.11 3.54
N TYR A 41 15.96 6.15 2.46
CA TYR A 41 15.55 4.93 1.77
C TYR A 41 16.66 4.34 0.89
N LYS A 42 17.62 5.13 0.41
CA LYS A 42 18.85 4.59 -0.22
C LYS A 42 19.64 3.74 0.75
N GLU A 43 19.78 4.15 2.01
CA GLU A 43 20.42 3.35 3.06
C GLU A 43 19.68 2.02 3.27
N LYS A 44 18.33 2.04 3.34
CA LYS A 44 17.53 0.82 3.47
C LYS A 44 17.71 -0.13 2.27
N ILE A 45 17.73 0.39 1.04
CA ILE A 45 18.00 -0.39 -0.18
C ILE A 45 19.40 -1.02 -0.14
N GLN A 46 20.43 -0.25 0.25
CA GLN A 46 21.80 -0.75 0.37
C GLN A 46 21.93 -1.86 1.42
N ARG A 47 21.12 -1.83 2.48
CA ARG A 47 21.02 -2.89 3.47
C ARG A 47 20.37 -4.17 2.92
N GLY A 48 19.67 -4.11 1.79
CA GLY A 48 18.97 -5.22 1.16
C GLY A 48 17.48 -5.30 1.51
N ASP A 49 16.90 -4.24 2.05
CA ASP A 49 15.49 -4.17 2.35
C ASP A 49 14.64 -4.19 1.07
N THR A 50 13.43 -4.71 1.18
CA THR A 50 12.46 -4.66 0.10
C THR A 50 11.77 -3.30 0.06
N VAL A 51 11.87 -2.60 -1.07
CA VAL A 51 11.24 -1.29 -1.26
C VAL A 51 10.28 -1.32 -2.44
N ILE A 52 9.03 -0.93 -2.21
CA ILE A 52 8.02 -0.65 -3.24
C ILE A 52 7.97 0.87 -3.44
N LEU A 53 8.14 1.34 -4.67
CA LEU A 53 7.83 2.71 -5.06
C LEU A 53 6.37 2.79 -5.49
N ASP A 54 5.56 3.48 -4.68
CA ASP A 54 4.18 3.82 -5.01
C ASP A 54 4.13 4.99 -6.00
N ASN A 55 3.17 4.94 -6.93
CA ASN A 55 2.98 5.98 -7.94
C ASN A 55 2.31 7.25 -7.39
N SER A 56 1.97 7.30 -6.10
CA SER A 56 1.31 8.43 -5.43
C SER A 56 0.02 8.91 -6.11
N ALA A 57 -0.71 8.03 -6.78
CA ALA A 57 -1.96 8.39 -7.45
C ALA A 57 -3.01 8.93 -6.46
N PHE A 58 -2.96 8.48 -5.21
CA PHE A 58 -3.83 8.98 -4.14
C PHE A 58 -3.54 10.44 -3.80
N GLU A 59 -2.28 10.82 -3.63
CA GLU A 59 -1.84 12.17 -3.25
C GLU A 59 -2.01 13.15 -4.41
N PHE A 60 -1.63 12.75 -5.62
CA PHE A 60 -1.80 13.59 -6.82
C PHE A 60 -3.25 13.67 -7.31
N LYS A 61 -4.17 12.84 -6.80
CA LYS A 61 -5.57 12.70 -7.26
C LYS A 61 -5.66 12.38 -8.77
N ARG A 62 -4.62 11.76 -9.33
CA ARG A 62 -4.55 11.28 -10.71
C ARG A 62 -3.50 10.19 -10.85
N ALA A 63 -3.63 9.37 -11.87
CA ALA A 63 -2.57 8.46 -12.27
C ALA A 63 -1.34 9.25 -12.76
N LEU A 64 -0.13 8.80 -12.39
CA LEU A 64 1.11 9.23 -13.02
C LEU A 64 1.35 8.42 -14.29
N SER A 65 1.93 9.07 -15.30
CA SER A 65 2.43 8.35 -16.47
C SER A 65 3.71 7.58 -16.14
N ALA A 66 4.08 6.61 -16.99
CA ALA A 66 5.35 5.90 -16.86
C ALA A 66 6.55 6.86 -16.88
N GLU A 67 6.51 7.88 -17.75
CA GLU A 67 7.56 8.90 -17.88
C GLU A 67 7.73 9.71 -16.59
N GLU A 68 6.62 10.08 -15.94
CA GLU A 68 6.66 10.80 -14.65
C GLU A 68 7.30 9.93 -13.56
N ILE A 69 6.91 8.65 -13.47
CA ILE A 69 7.48 7.69 -12.51
C ILE A 69 8.98 7.53 -12.75
N PHE A 70 9.40 7.32 -14.01
CA PHE A 70 10.83 7.22 -14.34
C PHE A 70 11.58 8.51 -14.04
N GLY A 71 10.96 9.67 -14.30
CA GLY A 71 11.55 10.96 -13.96
C GLY A 71 11.83 11.11 -12.47
N PHE A 72 10.96 10.63 -11.59
CA PHE A 72 11.21 10.59 -10.14
C PHE A 72 12.37 9.65 -9.77
N ILE A 73 12.40 8.44 -10.35
CA ILE A 73 13.46 7.46 -10.11
C ILE A 73 14.84 8.02 -10.57
N GLU A 74 14.89 8.59 -11.77
CA GLU A 74 16.14 9.12 -12.35
C GLU A 74 16.68 10.32 -11.55
N ARG A 75 15.82 11.29 -11.22
CA ARG A 75 16.25 12.47 -10.44
C ARG A 75 16.70 12.11 -9.02
N SER A 76 16.00 11.21 -8.37
CA SER A 76 16.35 10.78 -7.01
C SER A 76 17.53 9.82 -6.99
N GLY A 77 17.75 9.06 -8.06
CA GLY A 77 18.72 7.96 -8.13
C GLY A 77 18.42 6.85 -7.13
N ILE A 78 17.11 6.62 -6.83
CA ILE A 78 16.67 5.50 -6.00
C ILE A 78 16.46 4.26 -6.88
N GLU A 79 16.77 3.09 -6.36
CA GLU A 79 16.61 1.81 -7.07
C GLU A 79 15.64 0.91 -6.28
N PRO A 80 14.31 1.08 -6.42
CA PRO A 80 13.34 0.28 -5.68
C PRO A 80 13.34 -1.18 -6.13
N THR A 81 12.89 -2.10 -5.26
CA THR A 81 12.71 -3.52 -5.63
C THR A 81 11.53 -3.69 -6.57
N TYR A 82 10.45 -2.97 -6.29
CA TYR A 82 9.22 -2.98 -7.08
C TYR A 82 8.75 -1.55 -7.36
N VAL A 83 8.09 -1.38 -8.50
CA VAL A 83 7.44 -0.12 -8.88
C VAL A 83 5.96 -0.39 -9.17
N VAL A 84 5.09 0.42 -8.62
CA VAL A 84 3.66 0.38 -8.92
C VAL A 84 3.45 0.94 -10.32
N ALA A 85 2.90 0.12 -11.22
CA ALA A 85 2.51 0.56 -12.56
C ALA A 85 1.41 1.63 -12.48
N PRO A 86 1.32 2.52 -13.49
CA PRO A 86 0.21 3.47 -13.56
C PRO A 86 -1.14 2.75 -13.47
N ASP A 87 -1.96 3.11 -12.48
CA ASP A 87 -3.30 2.61 -12.28
C ASP A 87 -4.32 3.75 -12.27
N TYR A 88 -5.53 3.46 -12.66
CA TYR A 88 -6.59 4.44 -12.90
C TYR A 88 -7.81 4.11 -12.02
N PRO A 89 -7.82 4.57 -10.75
CA PRO A 89 -8.95 4.37 -9.86
C PRO A 89 -10.26 4.91 -10.46
N PHE A 90 -11.34 4.15 -10.30
CA PHE A 90 -12.71 4.50 -10.73
C PHE A 90 -12.98 4.47 -12.24
N GLU A 91 -11.98 4.11 -13.06
CA GLU A 91 -12.12 3.95 -14.50
C GLU A 91 -12.43 2.50 -14.90
N ASP A 92 -12.71 2.26 -16.20
CA ASP A 92 -12.88 0.91 -16.72
C ASP A 92 -11.63 0.05 -16.46
N TRP A 93 -11.85 -1.19 -16.04
CA TRP A 93 -10.79 -2.11 -15.65
C TRP A 93 -9.68 -2.30 -16.71
N ASN A 94 -10.06 -2.27 -18.00
CA ASN A 94 -9.11 -2.47 -19.10
C ASN A 94 -8.12 -1.30 -19.23
N ILE A 95 -8.48 -0.08 -18.83
CA ILE A 95 -7.58 1.08 -18.87
C ILE A 95 -6.34 0.81 -18.01
N THR A 96 -6.54 0.33 -16.79
CA THR A 96 -5.42 -0.02 -15.90
C THR A 96 -4.65 -1.24 -16.42
N VAL A 97 -5.34 -2.26 -16.96
CA VAL A 97 -4.67 -3.44 -17.52
C VAL A 97 -3.77 -3.06 -18.70
N ASP A 98 -4.30 -2.26 -19.65
CA ASP A 98 -3.55 -1.85 -20.84
C ASP A 98 -2.36 -0.94 -20.47
N SER A 99 -2.56 -0.04 -19.50
CA SER A 99 -1.49 0.80 -18.97
C SER A 99 -0.40 -0.04 -18.29
N THR A 100 -0.78 -1.02 -17.48
CA THR A 100 0.17 -1.94 -16.84
C THR A 100 0.96 -2.74 -17.87
N LYS A 101 0.31 -3.26 -18.93
CA LYS A 101 0.99 -3.96 -20.03
C LYS A 101 2.00 -3.06 -20.74
N SER A 102 1.61 -1.81 -21.03
CA SER A 102 2.51 -0.81 -21.62
C SER A 102 3.70 -0.49 -20.70
N PHE A 103 3.47 -0.38 -19.40
CA PHE A 103 4.51 -0.12 -18.41
C PHE A 103 5.51 -1.29 -18.32
N ILE A 104 5.05 -2.53 -18.35
CA ILE A 104 5.88 -3.73 -18.34
C ILE A 104 6.88 -3.70 -19.51
N GLU A 105 6.43 -3.35 -20.73
CA GLU A 105 7.32 -3.26 -21.90
C GLU A 105 8.43 -2.23 -21.69
N GLN A 106 8.15 -1.13 -20.98
CA GLN A 106 9.11 -0.06 -20.73
C GLN A 106 10.14 -0.39 -19.62
N VAL A 107 9.81 -1.36 -18.75
CA VAL A 107 10.67 -1.73 -17.61
C VAL A 107 11.44 -3.04 -17.82
N LYS A 108 11.34 -3.69 -18.98
CA LYS A 108 11.97 -4.99 -19.27
C LYS A 108 13.48 -5.02 -18.95
N ASP A 109 14.18 -3.92 -19.24
CA ASP A 109 15.62 -3.79 -19.05
C ASP A 109 15.99 -3.02 -17.77
N LYS A 110 15.02 -2.79 -16.88
CA LYS A 110 15.24 -2.09 -15.62
C LYS A 110 15.46 -3.09 -14.47
N PRO A 111 16.16 -2.69 -13.39
CA PRO A 111 16.46 -3.59 -12.28
C PRO A 111 15.28 -3.88 -11.35
N TYR A 112 14.19 -3.13 -11.47
CA TYR A 112 13.01 -3.28 -10.62
C TYR A 112 11.88 -4.10 -11.29
N LYS A 113 11.05 -4.70 -10.46
CA LYS A 113 9.92 -5.52 -10.87
C LYS A 113 8.60 -4.73 -10.79
N VAL A 114 7.55 -5.25 -11.41
CA VAL A 114 6.26 -4.58 -11.48
C VAL A 114 5.30 -5.04 -10.39
N MET A 115 4.67 -4.08 -9.74
CA MET A 115 3.46 -4.25 -8.96
C MET A 115 2.28 -3.69 -9.76
N ALA A 116 1.21 -4.46 -9.90
CA ALA A 116 -0.02 -4.04 -10.56
C ALA A 116 -1.16 -3.91 -9.56
N VAL A 117 -2.03 -2.91 -9.77
CA VAL A 117 -3.15 -2.61 -8.88
C VAL A 117 -4.46 -2.69 -9.68
N PRO A 118 -5.26 -3.77 -9.53
CA PRO A 118 -6.53 -3.89 -10.22
C PRO A 118 -7.50 -2.78 -9.83
N GLN A 119 -8.11 -2.14 -10.84
CA GLN A 119 -9.09 -1.06 -10.69
C GLN A 119 -10.34 -1.36 -11.52
N SER A 120 -11.47 -0.72 -11.19
CA SER A 120 -12.68 -0.72 -12.01
C SER A 120 -13.61 0.43 -11.63
N LYS A 121 -14.67 0.63 -12.43
CA LYS A 121 -15.74 1.56 -12.11
C LYS A 121 -16.47 1.19 -10.84
N LYS A 122 -17.14 2.18 -10.23
CA LYS A 122 -17.95 1.97 -9.04
C LYS A 122 -19.01 0.87 -9.26
N GLY A 123 -19.01 -0.12 -8.36
CA GLY A 123 -19.94 -1.25 -8.38
C GLY A 123 -19.66 -2.30 -9.46
N ASP A 124 -18.60 -2.15 -10.24
CA ASP A 124 -18.21 -3.14 -11.26
C ASP A 124 -17.18 -4.14 -10.71
N TYR A 125 -17.62 -4.99 -9.76
CA TYR A 125 -16.78 -6.06 -9.24
C TYR A 125 -16.40 -7.09 -10.32
N GLN A 126 -17.24 -7.29 -11.35
CA GLN A 126 -16.94 -8.22 -12.42
C GLN A 126 -15.80 -7.71 -13.31
N GLY A 127 -15.79 -6.41 -13.61
CA GLY A 127 -14.67 -5.76 -14.29
C GLY A 127 -13.39 -5.83 -13.45
N TRP A 128 -13.50 -5.57 -12.15
CA TRP A 128 -12.36 -5.71 -11.23
C TRP A 128 -11.78 -7.13 -11.26
N ILE A 129 -12.63 -8.18 -11.19
CA ILE A 129 -12.20 -9.58 -11.27
C ILE A 129 -11.54 -9.90 -12.62
N LYS A 130 -12.05 -9.35 -13.74
CA LYS A 130 -11.41 -9.52 -15.05
C LYS A 130 -10.00 -8.92 -15.05
N GLY A 131 -9.86 -7.66 -14.64
CA GLY A 131 -8.57 -6.99 -14.54
C GLY A 131 -7.59 -7.70 -13.62
N TYR A 132 -8.06 -8.09 -12.44
CA TYR A 132 -7.30 -8.90 -11.50
C TYR A 132 -6.82 -10.22 -12.14
N THR A 133 -7.68 -10.93 -12.84
CA THR A 133 -7.35 -12.23 -13.49
C THR A 133 -6.30 -12.04 -14.59
N GLU A 134 -6.39 -11.00 -15.40
CA GLU A 134 -5.36 -10.65 -16.38
C GLU A 134 -4.00 -10.42 -15.70
N MET A 135 -3.99 -9.70 -14.59
CA MET A 135 -2.77 -9.35 -13.86
C MET A 135 -2.13 -10.55 -13.15
N ILE A 136 -2.90 -11.40 -12.47
CA ILE A 136 -2.33 -12.57 -11.78
C ILE A 136 -1.77 -13.63 -12.73
N ASN A 137 -2.25 -13.67 -13.97
CA ASN A 137 -1.78 -14.60 -15.00
C ASN A 137 -0.60 -14.04 -15.81
N ASN A 138 -0.26 -12.77 -15.66
CA ASN A 138 0.88 -12.16 -16.35
C ASN A 138 2.18 -12.50 -15.58
N PRO A 139 3.16 -13.23 -16.20
CA PRO A 139 4.39 -13.64 -15.53
C PRO A 139 5.30 -12.43 -15.16
N ASP A 140 5.20 -11.31 -15.85
CA ASP A 140 6.03 -10.13 -15.63
C ASP A 140 5.55 -9.27 -14.46
N ILE A 141 4.37 -9.56 -13.90
CA ILE A 141 3.86 -8.94 -12.68
C ILE A 141 4.27 -9.79 -11.47
N SER A 142 4.99 -9.20 -10.54
CA SER A 142 5.46 -9.89 -9.33
C SER A 142 4.55 -9.69 -8.13
N VAL A 143 3.94 -8.52 -8.01
CA VAL A 143 3.12 -8.09 -6.87
C VAL A 143 1.74 -7.66 -7.33
N ILE A 144 0.71 -8.10 -6.62
CA ILE A 144 -0.67 -7.64 -6.81
C ILE A 144 -1.06 -6.71 -5.67
N GLY A 145 -1.42 -5.48 -6.01
CA GLY A 145 -1.89 -4.48 -5.07
C GLY A 145 -3.38 -4.60 -4.77
N MET A 146 -3.70 -4.87 -3.50
CA MET A 146 -5.07 -4.94 -3.00
C MET A 146 -5.51 -3.57 -2.47
N SER A 147 -5.98 -2.73 -3.40
CA SER A 147 -6.23 -1.29 -3.16
C SER A 147 -7.27 -0.99 -2.09
N ILE A 148 -6.94 -0.05 -1.20
CA ILE A 148 -7.88 0.53 -0.22
C ILE A 148 -9.03 1.32 -0.90
N LEU A 149 -8.81 1.83 -2.13
CA LEU A 149 -9.81 2.56 -2.91
C LEU A 149 -10.53 1.66 -3.90
N GLY A 150 -9.78 0.89 -4.69
CA GLY A 150 -10.30 0.13 -5.82
C GLY A 150 -11.23 -1.01 -5.41
N ILE A 151 -10.89 -1.76 -4.35
CA ILE A 151 -11.72 -2.88 -3.89
C ILE A 151 -13.05 -2.40 -3.33
N PRO A 152 -13.14 -1.45 -2.37
CA PRO A 152 -14.42 -0.97 -1.90
C PRO A 152 -15.26 -0.36 -3.02
N ASN A 153 -14.65 0.41 -3.90
CA ASN A 153 -15.32 0.97 -5.07
C ASN A 153 -15.97 -0.11 -5.96
N ALA A 154 -15.25 -1.19 -6.23
CA ALA A 154 -15.73 -2.27 -7.09
C ALA A 154 -16.83 -3.12 -6.42
N PHE A 155 -16.66 -3.45 -5.13
CA PHE A 155 -17.47 -4.44 -4.43
C PHE A 155 -18.67 -3.86 -3.67
N CYS A 156 -18.77 -2.53 -3.49
CA CYS A 156 -19.83 -1.88 -2.69
C CYS A 156 -21.26 -2.29 -3.08
N THR A 157 -21.54 -2.49 -4.36
CA THR A 157 -22.87 -2.93 -4.81
C THR A 157 -23.14 -4.40 -4.49
N LEU A 158 -22.12 -5.25 -4.52
CA LEU A 158 -22.24 -6.68 -4.20
C LEU A 158 -22.41 -6.90 -2.69
N THR A 159 -21.72 -6.12 -1.86
CA THR A 159 -21.77 -6.23 -0.40
C THR A 159 -22.86 -5.39 0.24
N GLY A 160 -23.39 -4.39 -0.47
CA GLY A 160 -24.40 -3.46 0.04
C GLY A 160 -23.86 -2.44 1.05
N THR A 161 -22.54 -2.24 1.09
CA THR A 161 -21.88 -1.30 2.02
C THR A 161 -20.66 -0.64 1.40
N ASP A 162 -20.38 0.59 1.80
CA ASP A 162 -19.15 1.32 1.46
C ASP A 162 -18.02 1.12 2.52
N ASP A 163 -18.22 0.25 3.53
CA ASP A 163 -17.19 -0.04 4.54
C ASP A 163 -15.94 -0.64 3.88
N ILE A 164 -14.82 0.03 4.06
CA ILE A 164 -13.56 -0.28 3.37
C ILE A 164 -13.00 -1.64 3.82
N ALA A 165 -12.91 -1.85 5.13
CA ALA A 165 -12.33 -3.08 5.67
C ALA A 165 -13.22 -4.30 5.34
N TYR A 166 -14.53 -4.14 5.46
CA TYR A 166 -15.48 -5.19 5.11
C TYR A 166 -15.35 -5.61 3.65
N ASN A 167 -15.33 -4.65 2.72
CA ASN A 167 -15.20 -4.92 1.30
C ASN A 167 -13.88 -5.63 0.95
N ARG A 168 -12.76 -5.24 1.59
CA ARG A 168 -11.46 -5.88 1.36
C ARG A 168 -11.42 -7.30 1.91
N ILE A 169 -11.96 -7.54 3.12
CA ILE A 169 -12.09 -8.88 3.71
C ILE A 169 -12.99 -9.76 2.83
N PHE A 170 -14.13 -9.22 2.38
CA PHE A 170 -15.05 -9.91 1.48
C PHE A 170 -14.36 -10.29 0.15
N ALA A 171 -13.66 -9.34 -0.49
CA ALA A 171 -12.95 -9.59 -1.73
C ALA A 171 -11.87 -10.68 -1.57
N THR A 172 -11.08 -10.62 -0.50
CA THR A 172 -10.09 -11.67 -0.18
C THR A 172 -10.75 -13.04 -0.08
N LYS A 173 -11.82 -13.14 0.71
CA LYS A 173 -12.57 -14.39 0.85
C LYS A 173 -13.18 -14.84 -0.48
N TYR A 174 -13.73 -13.92 -1.26
CA TYR A 174 -14.29 -14.19 -2.59
C TYR A 174 -13.26 -14.82 -3.53
N LEU A 175 -12.02 -14.32 -3.55
CA LEU A 175 -10.93 -14.84 -4.37
C LEU A 175 -10.52 -16.26 -3.91
N LEU A 176 -10.40 -16.45 -2.59
CA LEU A 176 -10.03 -17.74 -2.01
C LEU A 176 -11.10 -18.82 -2.26
N ASP A 177 -12.37 -18.51 -2.02
CA ASP A 177 -13.49 -19.44 -2.19
C ASP A 177 -13.68 -19.92 -3.65
N ARG A 178 -13.15 -19.14 -4.62
CA ARG A 178 -13.27 -19.44 -6.06
C ARG A 178 -11.96 -19.91 -6.70
N ASP A 179 -10.94 -20.15 -5.88
CA ASP A 179 -9.61 -20.55 -6.35
C ASP A 179 -9.02 -19.59 -7.41
N LEU A 180 -9.25 -18.28 -7.22
CA LEU A 180 -8.76 -17.22 -8.10
C LEU A 180 -7.42 -16.65 -7.63
N VAL A 181 -6.67 -17.38 -6.82
CA VAL A 181 -5.40 -16.93 -6.25
C VAL A 181 -4.24 -17.62 -6.96
N ASN A 182 -3.28 -16.82 -7.42
CA ASN A 182 -1.98 -17.35 -7.88
C ASN A 182 -0.96 -17.26 -6.74
N LYS A 183 -0.52 -18.42 -6.22
CA LYS A 183 0.40 -18.51 -5.07
C LYS A 183 1.83 -18.06 -5.37
N ASP A 184 2.18 -17.90 -6.65
CA ASP A 184 3.49 -17.40 -7.08
C ASP A 184 3.56 -15.88 -7.06
N LYS A 185 2.43 -15.19 -6.79
CA LYS A 185 2.35 -13.73 -6.65
C LYS A 185 2.46 -13.31 -5.19
N TRP A 186 3.03 -12.15 -4.97
CA TRP A 186 3.01 -11.44 -3.68
C TRP A 186 1.77 -10.54 -3.62
N TYR A 187 0.99 -10.64 -2.55
CA TYR A 187 -0.21 -9.83 -2.33
C TYR A 187 0.07 -8.72 -1.32
N HIS A 188 0.17 -7.51 -1.83
CA HIS A 188 0.37 -6.31 -1.02
C HIS A 188 -0.95 -5.55 -0.83
N TYR A 189 -1.34 -5.31 0.42
CA TYR A 189 -2.55 -4.58 0.74
C TYR A 189 -2.22 -3.12 0.97
N LEU A 190 -2.56 -2.25 -0.01
CA LEU A 190 -2.31 -0.82 0.03
C LEU A 190 -3.22 -0.15 1.07
N GLY A 191 -2.61 0.50 2.04
CA GLY A 191 -3.29 1.18 3.14
C GLY A 191 -4.06 0.27 4.09
N LEU A 192 -4.58 0.83 5.18
CA LEU A 192 -5.47 0.17 6.15
C LEU A 192 -6.86 0.80 6.14
N GLY A 193 -7.88 0.03 5.74
CA GLY A 193 -9.24 0.53 5.58
C GLY A 193 -9.93 0.91 6.88
N GLY A 194 -10.10 -0.04 7.78
CA GLY A 194 -10.79 0.17 9.06
C GLY A 194 -9.87 0.49 10.23
N GLY A 195 -8.57 0.29 10.07
CA GLY A 195 -7.59 0.42 11.12
C GLY A 195 -6.70 -0.82 11.22
N PRO A 196 -5.75 -0.83 12.16
CA PRO A 196 -4.67 -1.84 12.19
C PRO A 196 -5.16 -3.28 12.40
N ARG A 197 -6.32 -3.49 13.03
CA ARG A 197 -6.83 -4.85 13.28
C ARG A 197 -7.35 -5.56 12.03
N GLU A 198 -7.54 -4.85 10.92
CA GLU A 198 -7.80 -5.49 9.62
C GLU A 198 -6.71 -6.52 9.28
N ILE A 199 -5.44 -6.22 9.63
CA ILE A 199 -4.31 -7.12 9.41
C ILE A 199 -4.54 -8.49 10.05
N LEU A 200 -5.09 -8.54 11.27
CA LEU A 200 -5.33 -9.81 11.98
C LEU A 200 -6.31 -10.70 11.23
N ILE A 201 -7.36 -10.11 10.67
CA ILE A 201 -8.38 -10.84 9.91
C ILE A 201 -7.80 -11.30 8.57
N GLN A 202 -7.13 -10.40 7.85
CA GLN A 202 -6.50 -10.73 6.56
C GLN A 202 -5.44 -11.82 6.71
N ARG A 203 -4.67 -11.79 7.82
CA ARG A 203 -3.69 -12.84 8.12
C ARG A 203 -4.33 -14.20 8.35
N GLN A 204 -5.52 -14.26 9.00
CA GLN A 204 -6.26 -15.51 9.18
C GLN A 204 -6.74 -16.07 7.84
N LEU A 205 -7.10 -15.22 6.89
CA LEU A 205 -7.44 -15.62 5.53
C LEU A 205 -6.23 -16.12 4.73
N GLY A 206 -5.01 -15.71 5.10
CA GLY A 206 -3.76 -16.25 4.59
C GLY A 206 -3.31 -15.75 3.22
N LEU A 207 -3.98 -14.75 2.62
CA LEU A 207 -3.60 -14.19 1.32
C LEU A 207 -2.59 -13.02 1.45
N MET A 208 -2.75 -12.17 2.47
CA MET A 208 -1.90 -11.01 2.66
C MET A 208 -0.44 -11.39 2.92
N ASP A 209 0.48 -10.85 2.15
CA ASP A 209 1.93 -10.96 2.33
C ASP A 209 2.51 -9.74 3.02
N SER A 210 2.01 -8.57 2.63
CA SER A 210 2.44 -7.29 3.15
C SER A 210 1.30 -6.28 3.16
N ASN A 211 1.51 -5.24 3.96
CA ASN A 211 0.61 -4.09 4.07
C ASN A 211 1.44 -2.83 4.35
N ASP A 212 0.92 -1.67 4.02
CA ASP A 212 1.45 -0.36 4.40
C ASP A 212 0.39 0.50 5.08
N SER A 213 0.82 1.48 5.83
CA SER A 213 -0.07 2.56 6.30
C SER A 213 0.69 3.73 6.91
N SER A 214 0.15 4.94 6.73
CA SER A 214 0.49 6.11 7.52
C SER A 214 -0.16 6.11 8.91
N SER A 215 -1.15 5.26 9.14
CA SER A 215 -2.01 5.29 10.33
C SER A 215 -1.24 5.32 11.66
N PRO A 216 -0.20 4.50 11.92
CA PRO A 216 0.53 4.56 13.20
C PRO A 216 1.21 5.91 13.43
N ILE A 217 1.82 6.45 12.39
CA ILE A 217 2.56 7.71 12.45
C ILE A 217 1.58 8.89 12.55
N TRP A 218 0.62 8.96 11.61
CA TRP A 218 -0.28 10.09 11.51
C TRP A 218 -1.22 10.23 12.72
N HIS A 219 -1.83 9.12 13.18
CA HIS A 219 -2.66 9.15 14.38
C HIS A 219 -1.84 9.50 15.62
N GLY A 220 -0.62 8.97 15.74
CA GLY A 220 0.30 9.36 16.82
C GLY A 220 0.63 10.86 16.80
N HIS A 221 0.86 11.43 15.62
CA HIS A 221 1.04 12.88 15.45
C HIS A 221 -0.18 13.67 15.93
N LEU A 222 -1.39 13.20 15.65
CA LEU A 222 -2.64 13.81 16.09
C LEU A 222 -2.98 13.56 17.57
N GLY A 223 -2.11 12.85 18.31
CA GLY A 223 -2.34 12.50 19.71
C GLY A 223 -3.29 11.30 19.90
N ILE A 224 -3.63 10.59 18.83
CA ILE A 224 -4.53 9.44 18.86
C ILE A 224 -3.70 8.17 18.97
N LYS A 225 -3.91 7.41 20.05
CA LYS A 225 -3.27 6.11 20.27
C LYS A 225 -4.09 4.98 19.69
N LEU A 226 -3.39 4.02 19.06
CA LEU A 226 -3.99 2.75 18.68
C LEU A 226 -4.40 1.98 19.93
N ASP A 227 -5.50 1.25 19.87
CA ASP A 227 -6.10 0.56 21.01
C ASP A 227 -6.70 -0.82 20.63
N ASP A 228 -7.28 -1.50 21.60
CA ASP A 228 -7.88 -2.82 21.44
C ASP A 228 -9.36 -2.80 20.99
N SER A 229 -9.86 -1.66 20.52
CA SER A 229 -11.17 -1.58 19.88
C SER A 229 -11.24 -2.42 18.60
N ILE A 230 -12.43 -2.64 18.06
CA ILE A 230 -12.64 -3.61 16.98
C ILE A 230 -11.74 -3.37 15.76
N TRP A 231 -11.46 -2.12 15.43
CA TRP A 231 -10.57 -1.75 14.34
C TRP A 231 -9.20 -1.18 14.79
N GLY A 232 -8.97 -1.12 16.10
CA GLY A 232 -7.74 -0.58 16.69
C GLY A 232 -7.72 0.94 16.87
N LEU A 233 -8.85 1.60 16.66
CA LEU A 233 -9.09 3.03 16.84
C LEU A 233 -10.50 3.22 17.38
N LYS A 234 -10.65 3.58 18.65
CA LYS A 234 -11.95 3.69 19.35
C LYS A 234 -12.92 4.63 18.62
N ASP A 235 -12.45 5.79 18.22
CA ASP A 235 -13.26 6.82 17.58
C ASP A 235 -13.16 6.80 16.04
N GLY A 236 -12.58 5.73 15.48
CA GLY A 236 -12.35 5.58 14.05
C GLY A 236 -11.12 6.33 13.54
N LYS A 237 -10.91 6.29 12.24
CA LYS A 237 -9.82 7.02 11.57
C LYS A 237 -10.09 8.52 11.56
N SER A 238 -9.03 9.30 11.77
CA SER A 238 -9.09 10.74 11.52
C SER A 238 -9.41 11.03 10.05
N SER A 239 -10.26 12.01 9.81
CA SER A 239 -10.54 12.55 8.48
C SER A 239 -9.50 13.59 8.02
N ILE A 240 -8.56 13.96 8.90
CA ILE A 240 -7.49 14.92 8.57
C ILE A 240 -6.51 14.23 7.63
N GLU A 241 -6.30 14.81 6.45
CA GLU A 241 -5.33 14.29 5.48
C GLU A 241 -3.90 14.39 6.03
N VAL A 242 -3.05 13.43 5.62
CA VAL A 242 -1.65 13.39 6.04
C VAL A 242 -0.91 14.59 5.46
N ASP A 243 -0.23 15.35 6.32
CA ASP A 243 0.69 16.40 5.91
C ASP A 243 2.13 15.89 6.05
N PHE A 244 2.78 15.66 4.91
CA PHE A 244 4.15 15.15 4.87
C PHE A 244 5.22 16.21 5.16
N SER A 245 4.85 17.49 5.30
CA SER A 245 5.77 18.59 5.61
C SER A 245 5.90 18.91 7.10
N ILE A 246 5.13 18.23 7.96
CA ILE A 246 5.08 18.54 9.39
C ILE A 246 6.39 18.24 10.13
N PRO A 247 6.81 19.10 11.06
CA PRO A 247 7.97 18.84 11.91
C PRO A 247 7.64 17.87 13.04
N LEU A 248 8.60 17.03 13.41
CA LEU A 248 8.55 16.22 14.62
C LEU A 248 8.69 17.10 15.87
N ASN A 249 7.90 16.80 16.91
CA ASN A 249 8.08 17.34 18.25
C ASN A 249 8.06 16.22 19.30
N SER A 250 8.55 16.49 20.50
CA SER A 250 8.73 15.47 21.55
C SER A 250 7.42 14.81 21.99
N VAL A 251 6.33 15.57 22.08
CA VAL A 251 5.02 15.07 22.53
C VAL A 251 4.43 14.12 21.50
N THR A 252 4.49 14.50 20.22
CA THR A 252 4.00 13.65 19.14
C THR A 252 4.88 12.41 18.93
N ALA A 253 6.20 12.53 19.16
CA ALA A 253 7.13 11.40 19.07
C ALA A 253 6.76 10.24 20.00
N GLU A 254 6.38 10.53 21.25
CA GLU A 254 5.96 9.50 22.22
C GLU A 254 4.72 8.75 21.77
N ASN A 255 3.71 9.46 21.25
CA ASN A 255 2.49 8.83 20.75
C ASN A 255 2.74 8.00 19.49
N VAL A 256 3.61 8.47 18.59
CA VAL A 256 4.01 7.73 17.39
C VAL A 256 4.77 6.47 17.79
N ALA A 257 5.74 6.57 18.69
CA ALA A 257 6.49 5.42 19.19
C ALA A 257 5.57 4.37 19.85
N TYR A 258 4.57 4.81 20.63
CA TYR A 258 3.54 3.92 21.17
C TYR A 258 2.78 3.19 20.05
N ASN A 259 2.30 3.92 19.03
CA ASN A 259 1.53 3.33 17.94
C ASN A 259 2.38 2.36 17.09
N VAL A 260 3.64 2.71 16.83
CA VAL A 260 4.59 1.83 16.13
C VAL A 260 4.79 0.54 16.94
N GLY A 261 5.05 0.63 18.24
CA GLY A 261 5.19 -0.54 19.12
C GLY A 261 3.91 -1.39 19.18
N TYR A 262 2.74 -0.77 19.16
CA TYR A 262 1.45 -1.47 19.08
C TYR A 262 1.33 -2.27 17.76
N MET A 263 1.72 -1.65 16.63
CA MET A 263 1.71 -2.33 15.33
C MET A 263 2.67 -3.51 15.28
N GLU A 264 3.91 -3.32 15.75
CA GLU A 264 4.89 -4.41 15.82
C GLU A 264 4.35 -5.60 16.65
N ALA A 265 3.78 -5.33 17.81
CA ALA A 265 3.18 -6.36 18.66
C ALA A 265 2.02 -7.10 17.96
N MET A 266 1.25 -6.43 17.12
CA MET A 266 0.18 -7.05 16.33
C MET A 266 0.69 -7.89 15.16
N ILE A 267 1.71 -7.41 14.46
CA ILE A 267 2.28 -8.08 13.28
C ILE A 267 3.04 -9.34 13.70
N LEU A 268 3.70 -9.32 14.85
CA LEU A 268 4.48 -10.44 15.37
C LEU A 268 3.61 -11.55 16.02
N LYS A 269 2.39 -11.24 16.44
CA LYS A 269 1.43 -12.23 16.97
C LYS A 269 0.84 -13.10 15.89
#